data_9671857fa8c5da5a7464f29e9b18c215
#
_entry.id   9671857fa8c5da5a7464f29e9b18c215
#
_cell.length_a   1.000
_cell.length_b   1.000
_cell.length_c   1.000
_cell.angle_alpha   90.00
_cell.angle_beta   90.00
_cell.angle_gamma   90.00
#
_symmetry.space_group_name_H-M   'P 1'
#
loop_
_entity.id
_entity.type
_entity.pdbx_description
1 polymer ?
#
loop_
_entity_poly.entity_id
_entity_poly.type
_entity_poly.pdbx_seq_one_letter_code
_entity_poly.pdbx_strand_id
1 'polypeptide(L)'
;NAAPTGSGNTKSNGATGAEINGYAAQIKSAIESRFYDASSYTGKTCTLRIKLAPDGMLLDIKSEGGDPALCTAALAAARQAKMPKPPSQAVYEVFKNAPLDFKP
;
A
#
# COMPACT_ATOMS: atom_id res chain seq x y z
N ASN A 1 -22.93 -12.75 5.35
CA ASN A 1 -22.80 -12.29 5.03
C ASN A 1 -22.66 -11.71 4.62
N ALA A 2 -22.50 -11.65 4.49
CA ALA A 2 -22.18 -11.02 3.92
C ALA A 2 -22.07 -10.47 3.50
N ALA A 3 -22.08 -10.53 3.43
CA ALA A 3 -21.80 -9.94 2.86
C ALA A 3 -21.84 -9.35 2.64
N PRO A 4 -21.74 -9.21 2.55
CA PRO A 4 -21.54 -8.52 2.13
C PRO A 4 -21.56 -8.00 1.76
N THR A 5 -21.41 -8.01 1.67
CA THR A 5 -21.22 -7.51 1.07
C THR A 5 -21.18 -6.98 0.49
N GLY A 6 -21.22 -6.89 0.40
CA GLY A 6 -20.88 -6.35 -0.33
C GLY A 6 -20.80 -6.03 -0.90
N SER A 7 -20.59 -6.01 -0.98
CA SER A 7 -20.21 -5.65 -1.63
C SER A 7 -19.98 -5.42 -2.36
N GLY A 8 -19.90 -5.42 -2.55
CA GLY A 8 -19.52 -5.18 -3.33
C GLY A 8 -19.13 -5.21 -4.02
N ASN A 9 -18.70 -5.26 -4.09
CA ASN A 9 -18.16 -5.19 -4.75
C ASN A 9 -17.58 -5.68 -5.31
N THR A 10 -17.74 -6.18 -5.19
CA THR A 10 -17.00 -6.77 -5.85
C THR A 10 -16.50 -6.75 -7.19
N LYS A 11 -16.18 -5.98 -7.73
CA LYS A 11 -15.62 -5.78 -8.90
C LYS A 11 -14.20 -5.90 -8.98
N SER A 12 -13.48 -6.24 -7.96
CA SER A 12 -12.06 -6.40 -7.95
C SER A 12 -11.67 -7.85 -8.02
N ASN A 13 -12.24 -8.60 -8.94
CA ASN A 13 -11.88 -9.99 -9.22
C ASN A 13 -11.95 -10.89 -8.02
N GLY A 14 -12.90 -10.66 -7.17
CA GLY A 14 -13.13 -11.50 -6.01
C GLY A 14 -12.47 -11.03 -4.72
N ALA A 15 -11.63 -10.01 -4.76
CA ALA A 15 -11.08 -9.46 -3.53
C ALA A 15 -12.11 -8.59 -2.85
N THR A 16 -12.23 -8.72 -1.52
CA THR A 16 -13.13 -7.87 -0.75
C THR A 16 -12.44 -6.58 -0.37
N GLY A 17 -13.23 -5.58 0.01
CA GLY A 17 -12.69 -4.33 0.53
C GLY A 17 -11.84 -4.55 1.76
N ALA A 18 -12.25 -5.48 2.64
CA ALA A 18 -11.49 -5.79 3.85
C ALA A 18 -10.12 -6.39 3.51
N GLU A 19 -10.06 -7.27 2.52
CA GLU A 19 -8.80 -7.86 2.10
C GLU A 19 -7.86 -6.82 1.49
N ILE A 20 -8.42 -5.95 0.67
CA ILE A 20 -7.65 -4.88 0.04
C ILE A 20 -7.12 -3.92 1.09
N ASN A 21 -7.98 -3.48 2.02
CA ASN A 21 -7.59 -2.57 3.08
C ASN A 21 -6.58 -3.20 4.02
N GLY A 22 -6.75 -4.49 4.32
CA GLY A 22 -5.84 -5.21 5.19
C GLY A 22 -4.44 -5.31 4.59
N TYR A 23 -4.37 -5.63 3.31
CA TYR A 23 -3.08 -5.74 2.64
C TYR A 23 -2.43 -4.35 2.52
N ALA A 24 -3.22 -3.33 2.20
CA ALA A 24 -2.70 -1.95 2.14
C ALA A 24 -2.12 -1.53 3.48
N ALA A 25 -2.79 -1.88 4.58
CA ALA A 25 -2.29 -1.58 5.92
C ALA A 25 -0.97 -2.28 6.20
N GLN A 26 -0.82 -3.53 5.75
CA GLN A 26 0.42 -4.27 5.90
C GLN A 26 1.56 -3.61 5.12
N ILE A 27 1.27 -3.13 3.91
CA ILE A 27 2.27 -2.42 3.12
C ILE A 27 2.69 -1.13 3.83
N LYS A 28 1.73 -0.38 4.36
CA LYS A 28 2.01 0.85 5.08
C LYS A 28 2.88 0.59 6.31
N SER A 29 2.56 -0.46 7.06
CA SER A 29 3.36 -0.84 8.22
C SER A 29 4.77 -1.23 7.82
N ALA A 30 4.92 -1.96 6.73
CA ALA A 30 6.24 -2.37 6.25
C ALA A 30 7.09 -1.14 5.90
N ILE A 31 6.48 -0.16 5.24
CA ILE A 31 7.18 1.07 4.88
C ILE A 31 7.53 1.85 6.15
N GLU A 32 6.58 1.98 7.06
CA GLU A 32 6.79 2.74 8.30
C GLU A 32 7.90 2.12 9.14
N SER A 33 8.03 0.81 9.12
CA SER A 33 9.07 0.13 9.89
C SER A 33 10.48 0.49 9.44
N ARG A 34 10.61 1.07 8.26
CA ARG A 34 11.91 1.51 7.73
C ARG A 34 12.09 3.02 7.81
N PHE A 35 11.15 3.72 8.43
CA PHE A 35 11.28 5.15 8.62
C PHE A 35 12.22 5.43 9.78
N TYR A 36 13.14 6.33 9.56
CA TYR A 36 14.07 6.74 10.60
C TYR A 36 13.35 7.55 11.68
N ASP A 37 12.43 8.42 11.28
CA ASP A 37 11.76 9.33 12.22
C ASP A 37 10.34 9.61 11.71
N ALA A 38 9.50 8.59 11.80
CA ALA A 38 8.14 8.70 11.28
C ALA A 38 7.33 9.79 11.98
N SER A 39 7.61 10.03 13.27
CA SER A 39 6.87 11.02 14.04
C SER A 39 7.07 12.45 13.51
N SER A 40 8.18 12.70 12.82
CA SER A 40 8.42 14.01 12.22
C SER A 40 7.43 14.33 11.11
N TYR A 41 6.73 13.33 10.60
CA TYR A 41 5.80 13.49 9.49
C TYR A 41 4.35 13.34 9.89
N THR A 42 4.08 13.34 11.19
CA THR A 42 2.72 13.22 11.70
C THR A 42 1.84 14.34 11.12
N GLY A 43 0.67 13.98 10.63
CA GLY A 43 -0.24 14.93 10.01
C GLY A 43 0.02 15.18 8.53
N LYS A 44 1.11 14.65 7.99
CA LYS A 44 1.41 14.80 6.58
C LYS A 44 1.00 13.54 5.82
N THR A 45 0.78 13.69 4.52
CA THR A 45 0.38 12.57 3.68
C THR A 45 1.19 12.57 2.40
N CYS A 46 1.35 11.39 1.82
CA CYS A 46 1.94 11.25 0.49
C CYS A 46 1.24 10.13 -0.24
N THR A 47 0.80 10.39 -1.45
CA THR A 47 0.22 9.35 -2.30
C THR A 47 1.33 8.72 -3.11
N LEU A 48 1.47 7.41 -2.98
CA LEU A 48 2.48 6.65 -3.68
C LEU A 48 1.81 5.74 -4.71
N ARG A 49 2.41 5.65 -5.89
CA ARG A 49 1.97 4.68 -6.90
C ARG A 49 2.93 3.51 -6.82
N ILE A 50 2.43 2.34 -6.44
CA ILE A 50 3.26 1.15 -6.29
C ILE A 50 2.94 0.12 -7.34
N LYS A 51 3.94 -0.65 -7.72
CA LYS A 51 3.79 -1.78 -8.62
C LYS A 51 4.48 -2.97 -7.97
N LEU A 52 3.71 -4.00 -7.67
CA LEU A 52 4.21 -5.18 -6.99
C LEU A 52 4.24 -6.38 -7.92
N ALA A 53 5.20 -7.28 -7.67
CA ALA A 53 5.23 -8.60 -8.30
C ALA A 53 4.29 -9.54 -7.55
N PRO A 54 3.94 -10.68 -8.13
CA PRO A 54 3.04 -11.64 -7.47
C PRO A 54 3.51 -12.13 -6.11
N ASP A 55 4.82 -12.12 -5.87
CA ASP A 55 5.38 -12.54 -4.58
C ASP A 55 5.47 -11.40 -3.57
N GLY A 56 5.02 -10.20 -3.93
CA GLY A 56 5.08 -9.04 -3.06
C GLY A 56 6.30 -8.15 -3.27
N MET A 57 7.23 -8.54 -4.14
CA MET A 57 8.40 -7.72 -4.40
C MET A 57 8.02 -6.39 -5.03
N LEU A 58 8.60 -5.32 -4.56
CA LEU A 58 8.34 -3.99 -5.12
C LEU A 58 9.08 -3.83 -6.44
N LEU A 59 8.33 -3.67 -7.52
CA LEU A 59 8.90 -3.50 -8.85
C LEU A 59 9.17 -2.04 -9.17
N ASP A 60 8.28 -1.15 -8.72
CA ASP A 60 8.42 0.27 -8.97
C ASP A 60 7.61 1.05 -7.95
N ILE A 61 8.04 2.27 -7.67
CA ILE A 61 7.31 3.17 -6.78
C ILE A 61 7.58 4.60 -7.18
N LYS A 62 6.52 5.41 -7.17
CA LYS A 62 6.60 6.84 -7.48
C LYS A 62 5.70 7.61 -6.54
N SER A 63 6.05 8.87 -6.26
CA SER A 63 5.14 9.75 -5.55
C SER A 63 4.21 10.42 -6.57
N GLU A 64 2.93 10.55 -6.19
CA GLU A 64 1.93 11.19 -7.04
C GLU A 64 1.40 12.47 -6.43
N GLY A 65 1.91 12.87 -5.28
CA GLY A 65 1.51 14.12 -4.63
C GLY A 65 1.57 13.99 -3.13
N GLY A 66 1.60 15.13 -2.47
CA GLY A 66 1.67 15.18 -1.02
C GLY A 66 2.85 16.00 -0.54
N ASP A 67 3.20 15.82 0.73
CA ASP A 67 4.31 16.53 1.32
C ASP A 67 5.64 16.07 0.72
N PRO A 68 6.45 16.96 0.14
CA PRO A 68 7.67 16.53 -0.55
C PRO A 68 8.66 15.81 0.36
N ALA A 69 8.81 16.26 1.59
CA ALA A 69 9.74 15.61 2.52
C ALA A 69 9.26 14.22 2.88
N LEU A 70 7.96 14.08 3.15
CA LEU A 70 7.38 12.76 3.42
C LEU A 70 7.51 11.84 2.21
N CYS A 71 7.22 12.36 1.02
CA CYS A 71 7.31 11.55 -0.19
C CYS A 71 8.72 11.02 -0.40
N THR A 72 9.74 11.87 -0.22
CA THR A 72 11.13 11.44 -0.35
C THR A 72 11.46 10.34 0.66
N ALA A 73 11.07 10.56 1.92
CA ALA A 73 11.33 9.58 2.97
C ALA A 73 10.58 8.27 2.71
N ALA A 74 9.33 8.37 2.26
CA ALA A 74 8.51 7.18 1.99
C ALA A 74 9.08 6.36 0.84
N LEU A 75 9.56 7.02 -0.22
CA LEU A 75 10.17 6.30 -1.33
C LEU A 75 11.41 5.53 -0.88
N ALA A 76 12.26 6.17 -0.08
CA ALA A 76 13.47 5.51 0.43
C ALA A 76 13.10 4.34 1.34
N ALA A 77 12.14 4.56 2.24
CA ALA A 77 11.72 3.51 3.17
C ALA A 77 11.09 2.33 2.42
N ALA A 78 10.27 2.60 1.42
CA ALA A 78 9.61 1.55 0.66
C ALA A 78 10.60 0.66 -0.07
N ARG A 79 11.68 1.23 -0.58
CA ARG A 79 12.71 0.45 -1.26
C ARG A 79 13.46 -0.49 -0.33
N GLN A 80 13.47 -0.19 0.96
CA GLN A 80 14.12 -1.03 1.95
C GLN A 80 13.15 -1.96 2.66
N ALA A 81 11.86 -1.73 2.51
CA ALA A 81 10.85 -2.49 3.23
C ALA A 81 10.65 -3.86 2.61
N LYS A 82 10.30 -4.84 3.46
CA LYS A 82 9.91 -6.15 3.01
C LYS A 82 8.40 -6.15 2.88
N MET A 83 7.91 -6.13 1.66
CA MET A 83 6.48 -6.16 1.43
C MET A 83 5.95 -7.57 1.65
N PRO A 84 4.79 -7.72 2.32
CA PRO A 84 4.21 -9.05 2.49
C PRO A 84 3.66 -9.56 1.15
N LYS A 85 3.62 -10.90 1.03
CA LYS A 85 3.04 -11.50 -0.15
C LYS A 85 1.54 -11.25 -0.16
N PRO A 86 0.94 -10.91 -1.33
CA PRO A 86 -0.52 -10.75 -1.40
C PRO A 86 -1.22 -12.04 -0.97
N PRO A 87 -2.32 -11.93 -0.23
CA PRO A 87 -3.02 -13.12 0.27
C PRO A 87 -3.74 -13.90 -0.82
N SER A 88 -3.97 -13.31 -1.98
CA SER A 88 -4.65 -13.99 -3.08
C SER A 88 -4.28 -13.34 -4.41
N GLN A 89 -4.57 -14.05 -5.48
CA GLN A 89 -4.38 -13.49 -6.83
C GLN A 89 -5.27 -12.26 -7.03
N ALA A 90 -6.47 -12.27 -6.46
CA ALA A 90 -7.39 -11.15 -6.60
C ALA A 90 -6.83 -9.88 -5.95
N VAL A 91 -6.19 -10.00 -4.79
CA VAL A 91 -5.56 -8.87 -4.12
C VAL A 91 -4.35 -8.41 -4.92
N TYR A 92 -3.55 -9.35 -5.43
CA TYR A 92 -2.42 -8.99 -6.27
C TYR A 92 -2.85 -8.16 -7.48
N GLU A 93 -3.96 -8.55 -8.13
CA GLU A 93 -4.44 -7.82 -9.30
C GLU A 93 -4.74 -6.36 -8.99
N VAL A 94 -5.15 -6.07 -7.76
CA VAL A 94 -5.37 -4.69 -7.33
C VAL A 94 -4.05 -3.95 -7.16
N PHE A 95 -3.05 -4.61 -6.57
CA PHE A 95 -1.81 -3.94 -6.17
C PHE A 95 -0.67 -4.05 -7.17
N LYS A 96 -0.86 -4.74 -8.28
CA LYS A 96 0.18 -4.77 -9.30
C LYS A 96 0.45 -3.39 -9.89
N ASN A 97 -0.50 -2.46 -9.71
CA ASN A 97 -0.33 -1.06 -10.07
C ASN A 97 -1.42 -0.27 -9.35
N ALA A 98 -1.11 0.27 -8.20
CA ALA A 98 -2.12 0.89 -7.34
C ALA A 98 -1.61 2.12 -6.61
N PRO A 99 -2.50 3.09 -6.34
CA PRO A 99 -2.13 4.21 -5.47
C PRO A 99 -2.24 3.77 -4.02
N LEU A 100 -1.42 4.36 -3.18
CA LEU A 100 -1.41 4.10 -1.75
C LEU A 100 -1.22 5.42 -1.03
N ASP A 101 -2.18 5.79 -0.17
CA ASP A 101 -2.06 7.00 0.64
C ASP A 101 -1.29 6.66 1.90
N PHE A 102 -0.09 7.20 2.00
CA PHE A 102 0.77 6.94 3.15
C PHE A 102 0.65 8.08 4.16
N LYS A 103 0.24 7.73 5.38
CA LYS A 103 0.05 8.68 6.47
C LYS A 103 0.70 8.09 7.72
N PRO A 104 1.90 8.54 8.05
CA PRO A 104 2.58 8.01 9.24
C PRO A 104 1.90 8.40 10.54
#